data_07253c67aec3f552362fd2ddd2c1f95e
#
_entry.id   07253c67aec3f552362fd2ddd2c1f95e
#
_cell.length_a   1.000
_cell.length_b   1.000
_cell.length_c   1.000
_cell.angle_alpha   90.00
_cell.angle_beta   90.00
_cell.angle_gamma   90.00
#
_symmetry.space_group_name_H-M   'P 1'
#
loop_
_entity.id
_entity.type
_entity.pdbx_description
1 polymer ?
#
loop_
_entity_poly.entity_id
_entity_poly.type
_entity_poly.pdbx_seq_one_letter_code
_entity_poly.pdbx_strand_id
1 'polypeptide(L)'
;GPGSFTGLRIGSATAKGLGLALKKPLVAVPTVDALAYNLYDAQGLICPIMDARRKQVYTGIYRFEEHQLMTLKEQWAAPIEELLEELNQRGEMVTFLGDGVPVFRELIAEKLQVPYSFAPAHVNKQRAAAVAALGSIYHKEGRTETAMEHIPEYLRVSQAERERAEREKEQKPAGTKI
;
A
#
# COMPACT_ATOMS: atom_id res chain seq x y z
N GLY A 1 -5.31 -1.47 -4.61
CA GLY A 1 -5.19 -0.51 -3.50
C GLY A 1 -3.94 -0.70 -2.71
N PRO A 2 -3.69 0.20 -1.78
CA PRO A 2 -4.43 1.43 -1.49
C PRO A 2 -4.28 2.53 -2.54
N GLY A 3 -5.16 3.56 -2.46
CA GLY A 3 -5.14 4.70 -3.38
C GLY A 3 -6.39 5.56 -3.27
N SER A 4 -6.56 6.52 -4.19
CA SER A 4 -7.78 7.31 -4.28
C SER A 4 -9.00 6.42 -4.51
N PHE A 5 -10.02 6.53 -3.66
CA PHE A 5 -11.22 5.71 -3.74
C PHE A 5 -11.91 5.77 -5.12
N THR A 6 -12.06 6.98 -5.66
CA THR A 6 -12.60 7.20 -7.00
C THR A 6 -11.67 6.63 -8.08
N GLY A 7 -10.35 6.88 -7.96
CA GLY A 7 -9.36 6.39 -8.92
C GLY A 7 -9.30 4.87 -8.97
N LEU A 8 -9.35 4.19 -7.84
CA LEU A 8 -9.38 2.72 -7.77
C LEU A 8 -10.63 2.14 -8.46
N ARG A 9 -11.79 2.74 -8.27
CA ARG A 9 -13.03 2.31 -8.93
C ARG A 9 -13.00 2.52 -10.44
N ILE A 10 -12.53 3.67 -10.89
CA ILE A 10 -12.38 3.94 -12.33
C ILE A 10 -11.40 2.96 -12.96
N GLY A 11 -10.21 2.82 -12.37
CA GLY A 11 -9.18 1.90 -12.88
C GLY A 11 -9.64 0.45 -12.90
N SER A 12 -10.28 -0.02 -11.82
CA SER A 12 -10.84 -1.38 -11.75
C SER A 12 -11.93 -1.59 -12.80
N ALA A 13 -12.88 -0.67 -12.95
CA ALA A 13 -13.93 -0.77 -13.96
C ALA A 13 -13.35 -0.82 -15.38
N THR A 14 -12.34 -0.01 -15.67
CA THR A 14 -11.64 -0.01 -16.96
C THR A 14 -10.94 -1.35 -17.20
N ALA A 15 -10.17 -1.85 -16.22
CA ALA A 15 -9.50 -3.14 -16.34
C ALA A 15 -10.49 -4.30 -16.53
N LYS A 16 -11.59 -4.30 -15.77
CA LYS A 16 -12.67 -5.30 -15.94
C LYS A 16 -13.29 -5.26 -17.33
N GLY A 17 -13.59 -4.08 -17.83
CA GLY A 17 -14.14 -3.90 -19.19
C GLY A 17 -13.19 -4.45 -20.26
N LEU A 18 -11.89 -4.16 -20.17
CA LEU A 18 -10.88 -4.69 -21.08
C LEU A 18 -10.73 -6.22 -20.94
N GLY A 19 -10.68 -6.73 -19.71
CA GLY A 19 -10.58 -8.17 -19.44
C GLY A 19 -11.76 -8.96 -20.03
N LEU A 20 -12.99 -8.44 -19.88
CA LEU A 20 -14.20 -9.03 -20.47
C LEU A 20 -14.17 -9.00 -22.00
N ALA A 21 -13.88 -7.83 -22.58
CA ALA A 21 -13.87 -7.66 -24.03
C ALA A 21 -12.81 -8.52 -24.73
N LEU A 22 -11.63 -8.63 -24.13
CA LEU A 22 -10.48 -9.36 -24.67
C LEU A 22 -10.42 -10.83 -24.21
N LYS A 23 -11.32 -11.25 -23.33
CA LYS A 23 -11.32 -12.58 -22.69
C LYS A 23 -9.95 -12.90 -22.03
N LYS A 24 -9.40 -11.93 -21.31
CA LYS A 24 -8.12 -12.05 -20.60
C LYS A 24 -8.33 -12.00 -19.10
N PRO A 25 -7.54 -12.77 -18.32
CA PRO A 25 -7.54 -12.65 -16.87
C PRO A 25 -6.98 -11.29 -16.43
N LEU A 26 -7.29 -10.91 -15.21
CA LEU A 26 -6.70 -9.78 -14.51
C LEU A 26 -5.64 -10.27 -13.51
N VAL A 27 -4.71 -9.39 -13.21
CA VAL A 27 -3.73 -9.59 -12.14
C VAL A 27 -3.86 -8.43 -11.17
N ALA A 28 -4.25 -8.72 -9.94
CA ALA A 28 -4.28 -7.72 -8.88
C ALA A 28 -2.86 -7.50 -8.33
N VAL A 29 -2.34 -6.29 -8.48
CA VAL A 29 -1.05 -5.89 -7.92
C VAL A 29 -1.31 -4.86 -6.82
N PRO A 30 -0.95 -5.16 -5.55
CA PRO A 30 -1.05 -4.18 -4.48
C PRO A 30 -0.23 -2.92 -4.79
N THR A 31 -0.79 -1.76 -4.50
CA THR A 31 -0.10 -0.49 -4.83
C THR A 31 1.22 -0.35 -4.09
N VAL A 32 1.26 -0.82 -2.84
CA VAL A 32 2.44 -0.74 -1.98
C VAL A 32 3.55 -1.68 -2.47
N ASP A 33 3.17 -2.90 -2.93
CA ASP A 33 4.11 -3.85 -3.54
C ASP A 33 4.76 -3.28 -4.80
N ALA A 34 3.93 -2.73 -5.70
CA ALA A 34 4.42 -2.11 -6.92
C ALA A 34 5.31 -0.89 -6.65
N LEU A 35 5.01 -0.14 -5.57
CA LEU A 35 5.84 0.97 -5.13
C LEU A 35 7.19 0.45 -4.61
N ALA A 36 7.21 -0.61 -3.80
CA ALA A 36 8.44 -1.26 -3.33
C ALA A 36 9.29 -1.77 -4.52
N TYR A 37 8.65 -2.31 -5.54
CA TYR A 37 9.33 -2.84 -6.73
C TYR A 37 10.07 -1.79 -7.54
N ASN A 38 9.80 -0.49 -7.35
CA ASN A 38 10.60 0.60 -7.95
C ASN A 38 12.08 0.55 -7.53
N LEU A 39 12.38 0.01 -6.36
CA LEU A 39 13.73 -0.13 -5.81
C LEU A 39 14.29 -1.53 -6.08
N TYR A 40 14.12 -1.99 -7.32
CA TYR A 40 14.56 -3.32 -7.73
C TYR A 40 16.01 -3.58 -7.26
N ASP A 41 16.17 -4.71 -6.57
CA ASP A 41 17.45 -5.23 -6.06
C ASP A 41 18.18 -4.31 -5.05
N ALA A 42 17.48 -3.36 -4.45
CA ALA A 42 18.05 -2.50 -3.40
C ALA A 42 18.38 -3.31 -2.13
N GLN A 43 19.45 -2.91 -1.46
CA GLN A 43 19.90 -3.55 -0.21
C GLN A 43 19.10 -3.04 0.99
N GLY A 44 18.94 -3.93 1.99
CA GLY A 44 18.22 -3.64 3.22
C GLY A 44 16.70 -3.67 3.06
N LEU A 45 16.01 -3.06 4.00
CA LEU A 45 14.56 -2.98 4.00
C LEU A 45 14.07 -1.91 3.03
N ILE A 46 13.00 -2.20 2.33
CA ILE A 46 12.27 -1.25 1.50
C ILE A 46 10.92 -1.00 2.19
N CYS A 47 10.65 0.24 2.50
CA CYS A 47 9.45 0.64 3.21
C CYS A 47 8.70 1.74 2.45
N PRO A 48 7.78 1.39 1.57
CA PRO A 48 6.89 2.36 0.95
C PRO A 48 6.01 3.02 2.00
N ILE A 49 5.83 4.32 1.92
CA ILE A 49 4.88 5.08 2.75
C ILE A 49 4.00 5.96 1.88
N MET A 50 2.70 5.72 1.91
CA MET A 50 1.70 6.56 1.24
C MET A 50 0.89 7.30 2.31
N ASP A 51 0.68 8.61 2.13
CA ASP A 51 -0.08 9.42 3.10
C ASP A 51 -1.55 8.95 3.17
N ALA A 52 -1.92 8.36 4.30
CA ALA A 52 -3.30 7.94 4.59
C ALA A 52 -4.09 8.98 5.39
N ARG A 53 -3.54 10.22 5.53
CA ARG A 53 -4.05 11.31 6.37
C ARG A 53 -4.03 10.99 7.86
N ARG A 54 -4.23 12.02 8.70
CA ARG A 54 -4.34 11.90 10.17
C ARG A 54 -3.13 11.17 10.79
N LYS A 55 -1.91 11.50 10.36
CA LYS A 55 -0.66 10.86 10.81
C LYS A 55 -0.61 9.34 10.58
N GLN A 56 -1.34 8.85 9.60
CA GLN A 56 -1.32 7.44 9.20
C GLN A 56 -0.70 7.28 7.82
N VAL A 57 -0.15 6.10 7.58
CA VAL A 57 0.41 5.70 6.29
C VAL A 57 -0.22 4.39 5.84
N TYR A 58 -0.33 4.20 4.53
CA TYR A 58 -0.39 2.87 3.96
C TYR A 58 1.04 2.45 3.67
N THR A 59 1.43 1.30 4.13
CA THR A 59 2.81 0.82 4.11
C THR A 59 2.88 -0.69 3.99
N GLY A 60 4.07 -1.21 3.81
CA GLY A 60 4.47 -2.61 3.83
C GLY A 60 5.98 -2.68 4.06
N ILE A 61 6.51 -3.82 4.42
CA ILE A 61 7.94 -4.02 4.62
C ILE A 61 8.41 -5.11 3.69
N TYR A 62 9.40 -4.77 2.86
CA TYR A 62 9.92 -5.60 1.79
C TYR A 62 11.44 -5.64 1.82
N ARG A 63 12.00 -6.63 1.12
CA ARG A 63 13.41 -6.66 0.72
C ARG A 63 13.55 -7.42 -0.60
N PHE A 64 14.66 -7.27 -1.27
CA PHE A 64 15.04 -8.16 -2.35
C PHE A 64 15.97 -9.27 -1.83
N GLU A 65 15.68 -10.50 -2.22
CA GLU A 65 16.53 -11.68 -2.03
C GLU A 65 16.60 -12.42 -3.36
N GLU A 66 17.82 -12.69 -3.84
CA GLU A 66 18.04 -13.36 -5.13
C GLU A 66 17.21 -12.77 -6.29
N HIS A 67 17.17 -11.41 -6.36
CA HIS A 67 16.41 -10.64 -7.35
C HIS A 67 14.88 -10.77 -7.25
N GLN A 68 14.35 -11.35 -6.17
CA GLN A 68 12.92 -11.49 -5.92
C GLN A 68 12.47 -10.54 -4.81
N LEU A 69 11.30 -9.91 -5.00
CA LEU A 69 10.70 -9.08 -3.97
C LEU A 69 10.06 -9.97 -2.89
N MET A 70 10.66 -9.98 -1.71
CA MET A 70 10.14 -10.68 -0.54
C MET A 70 9.28 -9.74 0.29
N THR A 71 8.07 -10.17 0.60
CA THR A 71 7.16 -9.44 1.49
C THR A 71 7.40 -9.90 2.92
N LEU A 72 8.03 -9.06 3.74
CA LEU A 72 8.27 -9.34 5.16
C LEU A 72 7.06 -8.99 6.03
N LYS A 73 6.30 -7.99 5.60
CA LYS A 73 5.02 -7.62 6.16
C LYS A 73 4.14 -7.06 5.05
N GLU A 74 2.97 -7.68 4.89
CA GLU A 74 1.99 -7.26 3.89
C GLU A 74 1.50 -5.83 4.11
N GLN A 75 0.90 -5.25 3.09
CA GLN A 75 0.40 -3.88 3.18
C GLN A 75 -0.67 -3.71 4.28
N TRP A 76 -0.51 -2.63 5.05
CA TRP A 76 -1.48 -2.26 6.09
C TRP A 76 -1.57 -0.74 6.24
N ALA A 77 -2.58 -0.28 6.99
CA ALA A 77 -2.71 1.11 7.40
C ALA A 77 -2.29 1.23 8.87
N ALA A 78 -1.34 2.11 9.18
CA ALA A 78 -0.84 2.30 10.53
C ALA A 78 -0.57 3.78 10.85
N PRO A 79 -0.57 4.17 12.14
CA PRO A 79 0.13 5.37 12.58
C PRO A 79 1.60 5.30 12.17
N ILE A 80 2.15 6.41 11.68
CA ILE A 80 3.57 6.44 11.26
C ILE A 80 4.51 6.08 12.42
N GLU A 81 4.17 6.44 13.64
CA GLU A 81 5.00 6.16 14.82
C GLU A 81 5.11 4.67 15.10
N GLU A 82 4.03 3.91 14.96
CA GLU A 82 4.03 2.44 15.08
C GLU A 82 4.95 1.79 14.04
N LEU A 83 4.91 2.28 12.80
CA LEU A 83 5.83 1.82 11.75
C LEU A 83 7.30 2.09 12.13
N LEU A 84 7.62 3.28 12.63
CA LEU A 84 8.99 3.63 13.00
C LEU A 84 9.50 2.78 14.18
N GLU A 85 8.65 2.50 15.16
CA GLU A 85 8.97 1.59 16.26
C GLU A 85 9.28 0.17 15.76
N GLU A 86 8.47 -0.36 14.84
CA GLU A 86 8.72 -1.68 14.25
C GLU A 86 10.04 -1.71 13.47
N LEU A 87 10.35 -0.67 12.69
CA LEU A 87 11.61 -0.58 11.94
C LEU A 87 12.81 -0.48 12.89
N ASN A 88 12.71 0.25 13.99
CA ASN A 88 13.75 0.30 15.02
C ASN A 88 13.98 -1.07 15.65
N GLN A 89 12.91 -1.83 15.93
CA GLN A 89 13.02 -3.19 16.48
C GLN A 89 13.68 -4.17 15.50
N ARG A 90 13.51 -4.00 14.19
CA ARG A 90 14.17 -4.81 13.18
C ARG A 90 15.67 -4.55 13.09
N GLY A 91 16.12 -3.35 13.42
CA GLY A 91 17.54 -3.02 13.52
C GLY A 91 18.28 -2.95 12.19
N GLU A 92 17.58 -2.88 11.06
CA GLU A 92 18.14 -2.94 9.72
C GLU A 92 18.04 -1.59 8.99
N MET A 93 18.96 -1.34 8.06
CA MET A 93 18.89 -0.16 7.19
C MET A 93 17.62 -0.19 6.36
N VAL A 94 16.93 0.96 6.25
CA VAL A 94 15.68 1.08 5.51
C VAL A 94 15.70 2.20 4.47
N THR A 95 15.15 1.93 3.29
CA THR A 95 14.92 2.94 2.25
C THR A 95 13.42 3.23 2.14
N PHE A 96 13.05 4.49 2.37
CA PHE A 96 11.68 4.97 2.24
C PHE A 96 11.39 5.52 0.84
N LEU A 97 10.17 5.32 0.38
CA LEU A 97 9.64 5.91 -0.85
C LEU A 97 8.13 6.12 -0.74
N GLY A 98 7.57 6.89 -1.64
CA GLY A 98 6.14 7.20 -1.68
C GLY A 98 5.84 8.66 -1.36
N ASP A 99 4.58 9.05 -1.56
CA ASP A 99 4.09 10.41 -1.34
C ASP A 99 3.98 10.79 0.15
N GLY A 100 4.09 9.83 1.05
CA GLY A 100 4.24 10.06 2.50
C GLY A 100 5.63 10.58 2.89
N VAL A 101 6.68 10.35 2.07
CA VAL A 101 8.05 10.78 2.42
C VAL A 101 8.15 12.28 2.72
N PRO A 102 7.68 13.19 1.87
CA PRO A 102 7.76 14.62 2.18
C PRO A 102 6.94 15.02 3.42
N VAL A 103 5.85 14.29 3.71
CA VAL A 103 4.97 14.58 4.86
C VAL A 103 5.61 14.19 6.18
N PHE A 104 6.34 13.06 6.20
CA PHE A 104 6.85 12.46 7.43
C PHE A 104 8.37 12.53 7.57
N ARG A 105 9.08 13.21 6.66
CA ARG A 105 10.55 13.28 6.65
C ARG A 105 11.15 13.74 7.97
N GLU A 106 10.59 14.78 8.58
CA GLU A 106 11.07 15.32 9.84
C GLU A 106 10.85 14.34 11.00
N LEU A 107 9.68 13.72 11.06
CA LEU A 107 9.36 12.74 12.08
C LEU A 107 10.23 11.47 11.97
N ILE A 108 10.51 11.03 10.72
CA ILE A 108 11.44 9.93 10.48
C ILE A 108 12.83 10.28 11.00
N ALA A 109 13.33 11.48 10.69
CA ALA A 109 14.64 11.93 11.17
C ALA A 109 14.71 12.05 12.70
N GLU A 110 13.62 12.40 13.36
CA GLU A 110 13.53 12.53 14.82
C GLU A 110 13.48 11.17 15.53
N LYS A 111 12.68 10.22 15.00
CA LYS A 111 12.30 9.00 15.74
C LYS A 111 12.99 7.72 15.28
N LEU A 112 13.49 7.69 14.05
CA LEU A 112 14.13 6.50 13.53
C LEU A 112 15.58 6.39 14.03
N GLN A 113 15.92 5.23 14.58
CA GLN A 113 17.24 4.97 15.19
C GLN A 113 18.16 4.12 14.31
N VAL A 114 17.60 3.49 13.25
CA VAL A 114 18.38 2.70 12.30
C VAL A 114 18.86 3.57 11.14
N PRO A 115 19.90 3.16 10.41
CA PRO A 115 20.32 3.85 9.19
C PRO A 115 19.18 3.87 8.16
N TYR A 116 18.98 5.01 7.52
CA TYR A 116 17.92 5.13 6.51
C TYR A 116 18.30 6.03 5.35
N SER A 117 17.58 5.86 4.26
CA SER A 117 17.66 6.70 3.08
C SER A 117 16.27 6.96 2.48
N PHE A 118 16.20 7.92 1.57
CA PHE A 118 15.00 8.19 0.78
C PHE A 118 15.30 7.90 -0.68
N ALA A 119 14.38 7.26 -1.35
CA ALA A 119 14.49 6.98 -2.77
C ALA A 119 14.62 8.27 -3.59
N PRO A 120 15.43 8.29 -4.66
CA PRO A 120 15.53 9.43 -5.54
C PRO A 120 14.20 9.74 -6.23
N ALA A 121 14.00 11.00 -6.61
CA ALA A 121 12.71 11.53 -7.09
C ALA A 121 12.10 10.73 -8.26
N HIS A 122 12.92 10.18 -9.14
CA HIS A 122 12.44 9.45 -10.33
C HIS A 122 11.85 8.07 -10.02
N VAL A 123 12.07 7.50 -8.84
CA VAL A 123 11.51 6.22 -8.39
C VAL A 123 10.67 6.33 -7.12
N ASN A 124 10.48 7.54 -6.62
CA ASN A 124 9.78 7.79 -5.35
C ASN A 124 8.24 7.71 -5.43
N LYS A 125 7.67 7.60 -6.64
CA LYS A 125 6.21 7.56 -6.84
C LYS A 125 5.79 6.32 -7.61
N GLN A 126 4.49 6.01 -7.56
CA GLN A 126 3.89 4.91 -8.31
C GLN A 126 4.23 5.03 -9.80
N ARG A 127 4.62 3.90 -10.39
CA ARG A 127 4.98 3.78 -11.80
C ARG A 127 4.22 2.63 -12.44
N ALA A 128 3.56 2.90 -13.54
CA ALA A 128 2.84 1.86 -14.29
C ALA A 128 3.76 0.72 -14.75
N ALA A 129 5.02 1.05 -15.06
CA ALA A 129 6.02 0.04 -15.44
C ALA A 129 6.32 -0.95 -14.30
N ALA A 130 6.39 -0.51 -13.04
CA ALA A 130 6.57 -1.40 -11.89
C ALA A 130 5.35 -2.30 -11.68
N VAL A 131 4.14 -1.75 -11.83
CA VAL A 131 2.89 -2.55 -11.80
C VAL A 131 2.89 -3.61 -12.89
N ALA A 132 3.29 -3.25 -14.13
CA ALA A 132 3.33 -4.19 -15.25
C ALA A 132 4.38 -5.29 -15.05
N ALA A 133 5.58 -4.92 -14.58
CA ALA A 133 6.66 -5.88 -14.34
C ALA A 133 6.27 -6.87 -13.22
N LEU A 134 5.82 -6.38 -12.07
CA LEU A 134 5.38 -7.23 -10.96
C LEU A 134 4.14 -8.05 -11.35
N GLY A 135 3.19 -7.46 -12.07
CA GLY A 135 2.03 -8.16 -12.61
C GLY A 135 2.39 -9.29 -13.56
N SER A 136 3.46 -9.14 -14.35
CA SER A 136 3.96 -10.21 -15.22
C SER A 136 4.54 -11.39 -14.41
N ILE A 137 5.19 -11.11 -13.27
CA ILE A 137 5.67 -12.13 -12.34
C ILE A 137 4.46 -12.87 -11.73
N TYR A 138 3.52 -12.14 -11.17
CA TYR A 138 2.30 -12.70 -10.57
C TYR A 138 1.48 -13.53 -11.55
N HIS A 139 1.41 -13.09 -12.81
CA HIS A 139 0.75 -13.88 -13.86
C HIS A 139 1.44 -15.24 -14.09
N LYS A 140 2.78 -15.27 -14.14
CA LYS A 140 3.56 -16.52 -14.29
C LYS A 140 3.39 -17.45 -13.09
N GLU A 141 3.17 -16.89 -11.89
CA GLU A 141 2.87 -17.62 -10.66
C GLU A 141 1.41 -18.11 -10.60
N GLY A 142 0.59 -17.82 -11.61
CA GLY A 142 -0.83 -18.20 -11.63
C GLY A 142 -1.73 -17.32 -10.76
N ARG A 143 -1.23 -16.20 -10.24
CA ARG A 143 -2.01 -15.23 -9.42
C ARG A 143 -2.88 -14.37 -10.34
N THR A 144 -3.93 -14.97 -10.84
CA THR A 144 -4.88 -14.34 -11.78
C THR A 144 -6.30 -14.49 -11.27
N GLU A 145 -7.16 -13.58 -11.68
CA GLU A 145 -8.58 -13.57 -11.38
C GLU A 145 -9.38 -13.20 -12.64
N THR A 146 -10.63 -13.56 -12.67
CA THR A 146 -11.52 -13.13 -13.77
C THR A 146 -11.95 -11.69 -13.56
N ALA A 147 -12.36 -11.04 -14.65
CA ALA A 147 -12.94 -9.70 -14.56
C ALA A 147 -14.21 -9.65 -13.67
N MET A 148 -14.93 -10.75 -13.50
CA MET A 148 -16.10 -10.81 -12.63
C MET A 148 -15.71 -10.88 -11.15
N GLU A 149 -14.69 -11.64 -10.81
CA GLU A 149 -14.20 -11.85 -9.44
C GLU A 149 -13.43 -10.65 -8.90
N HIS A 150 -12.78 -9.87 -9.79
CA HIS A 150 -11.93 -8.76 -9.36
C HIS A 150 -12.68 -7.72 -8.53
N ILE A 151 -12.17 -7.46 -7.33
CA ILE A 151 -12.63 -6.41 -6.41
C ILE A 151 -11.41 -5.61 -5.93
N PRO A 152 -11.43 -4.26 -6.01
CA PRO A 152 -10.37 -3.46 -5.43
C PRO A 152 -10.23 -3.71 -3.93
N GLU A 153 -9.01 -3.93 -3.47
CA GLU A 153 -8.74 -4.05 -2.05
C GLU A 153 -8.74 -2.67 -1.38
N TYR A 154 -9.51 -2.54 -0.31
CA TYR A 154 -9.59 -1.33 0.50
C TYR A 154 -9.04 -1.60 1.89
N LEU A 155 -7.83 -1.11 2.19
CA LEU A 155 -7.20 -1.25 3.52
C LEU A 155 -7.91 -0.44 4.61
N ARG A 156 -8.75 0.50 4.23
CA ARG A 156 -9.61 1.29 5.12
C ARG A 156 -10.97 1.47 4.50
N VAL A 157 -12.00 1.41 5.32
CA VAL A 157 -13.36 1.81 4.92
C VAL A 157 -13.39 3.25 4.46
N SER A 158 -14.25 3.56 3.49
CA SER A 158 -14.39 4.92 2.95
C SER A 158 -14.73 5.93 4.07
N GLN A 159 -14.42 7.21 3.84
CA GLN A 159 -14.76 8.25 4.80
C GLN A 159 -16.28 8.30 5.03
N ALA A 160 -17.07 8.15 3.97
CA ALA A 160 -18.53 8.14 4.05
C ALA A 160 -19.08 6.98 4.89
N GLU A 161 -18.49 5.79 4.77
CA GLU A 161 -18.89 4.63 5.59
C GLU A 161 -18.51 4.81 7.06
N ARG A 162 -17.36 5.43 7.34
CA ARG A 162 -16.96 5.77 8.72
C ARG A 162 -17.88 6.80 9.34
N GLU A 163 -18.16 7.91 8.63
CA GLU A 163 -19.08 8.94 9.10
C GLU A 163 -20.50 8.39 9.31
N ARG A 164 -20.93 7.47 8.45
CA ARG A 164 -22.19 6.77 8.64
C ARG A 164 -22.18 5.90 9.89
N ALA A 165 -21.13 5.11 10.09
CA ALA A 165 -20.99 4.27 11.28
C ALA A 165 -20.89 5.09 12.58
N GLU A 166 -20.26 6.25 12.57
CA GLU A 166 -20.21 7.20 13.67
C GLU A 166 -21.61 7.76 13.99
N ARG A 167 -22.34 8.22 12.98
CA ARG A 167 -23.74 8.70 13.14
C ARG A 167 -24.67 7.60 13.66
N GLU A 168 -24.53 6.38 13.18
CA GLU A 168 -25.34 5.24 13.66
C GLU A 168 -25.02 4.88 15.12
N LYS A 169 -23.78 5.09 15.58
CA LYS A 169 -23.40 4.92 16.99
C LYS A 169 -23.97 6.03 17.88
N GLU A 170 -23.97 7.29 17.41
CA GLU A 170 -24.54 8.43 18.13
C GLU A 170 -26.07 8.36 18.23
N GLN A 171 -26.73 7.74 17.25
CA GLN A 171 -28.20 7.58 17.22
C GLN A 171 -28.73 6.37 17.98
N LYS A 172 -27.86 5.46 18.46
CA LYS A 172 -28.30 4.38 19.36
C LYS A 172 -28.48 4.95 20.77
N PRO A 173 -29.73 5.06 21.29
CA PRO A 173 -29.95 5.50 22.67
C PRO A 173 -29.26 4.53 23.60
N ALA A 174 -28.59 5.06 24.63
CA ALA A 174 -28.06 4.30 25.74
C ALA A 174 -29.16 3.40 26.29
N GLY A 175 -28.99 2.08 26.10
CA GLY A 175 -29.99 1.10 26.50
C GLY A 175 -30.37 1.30 27.95
N THR A 176 -31.66 1.53 28.20
CA THR A 176 -32.27 1.52 29.49
C THR A 176 -31.91 0.21 30.20
N LYS A 177 -31.07 0.29 31.23
CA LYS A 177 -30.92 -0.79 32.19
C LYS A 177 -32.23 -0.89 32.96
N ILE A 178 -32.95 -1.95 32.76
CA ILE A 178 -33.99 -2.42 33.68
C ILE A 178 -33.32 -3.46 34.59
#